data_6b625b1106c8ca5ecc461aa65668da92
#
_entry.id   6b625b1106c8ca5ecc461aa65668da92
#
_cell.length_a   1.000
_cell.length_b   1.000
_cell.length_c   1.000
_cell.angle_alpha   90.00
_cell.angle_beta   90.00
_cell.angle_gamma   90.00
#
_symmetry.space_group_name_H-M   'P 1'
#
loop_
_entity.id
_entity.type
_entity.pdbx_description
1 polymer ?
#
loop_
_entity_poly.entity_id
_entity_poly.type
_entity_poly.pdbx_seq_one_letter_code
_entity_poly.pdbx_strand_id
1 'polypeptide(L)'
;MELGAGLRAVTLERGDAGAVTALVRACEAHDGGLAERTLEDMQVIFDRPSFSLADSAIGVREGDALVGYAAIPWSRDADAWVLPSHRGRGIGTALMRWTWEAARALGYPAVGQSVHERSAAAIALLGGNGYEQRWTSWILEIALTAPPAPPVVAAPYRLRDFVPGRDDRAAYQVIEDAFSEWPDRDPESFEDWAAQTLRRPGFVPEQLLLAVQDDDEDVVGALVLVDDDEPFVDQLAVAREHRGRGLARALLQRAFAIGWERGRRSCVLATDTRTGALGLYEHVGMTPRGTYLHLERRL
;
A
#
# COMPACT_ATOMS: atom_id res chain seq x y z
N MET A 1 13.09 -16.22 -19.14
CA MET A 1 13.23 -16.64 -17.71
C MET A 1 13.55 -18.15 -17.67
N GLU A 2 14.66 -18.53 -17.05
CA GLU A 2 15.03 -19.94 -16.87
C GLU A 2 14.42 -20.49 -15.58
N LEU A 3 13.71 -21.61 -15.66
CA LEU A 3 13.04 -22.30 -14.55
C LEU A 3 13.45 -23.75 -14.49
N GLY A 4 13.43 -24.34 -13.28
CA GLY A 4 13.68 -25.77 -13.08
C GLY A 4 12.60 -26.67 -13.71
N ALA A 5 12.89 -27.97 -13.78
CA ALA A 5 11.97 -28.96 -14.33
C ALA A 5 10.60 -28.92 -13.65
N GLY A 6 9.54 -29.04 -14.44
CA GLY A 6 8.14 -29.01 -13.98
C GLY A 6 7.57 -27.61 -13.72
N LEU A 7 8.40 -26.56 -13.78
CA LEU A 7 7.97 -25.18 -13.61
C LEU A 7 7.80 -24.48 -14.97
N ARG A 8 6.76 -23.68 -15.11
CA ARG A 8 6.53 -22.88 -16.33
C ARG A 8 6.15 -21.45 -15.98
N ALA A 9 6.69 -20.50 -16.75
CA ALA A 9 6.25 -19.13 -16.69
C ALA A 9 4.91 -18.97 -17.43
N VAL A 10 4.03 -18.14 -16.90
CA VAL A 10 2.71 -17.85 -17.49
C VAL A 10 2.42 -16.36 -17.43
N THR A 11 1.78 -15.84 -18.47
CA THR A 11 1.12 -14.53 -18.41
C THR A 11 -0.10 -14.68 -17.50
N LEU A 12 -0.33 -13.67 -16.67
CA LEU A 12 -1.48 -13.63 -15.76
C LEU A 12 -2.64 -12.92 -16.43
N GLU A 13 -3.85 -13.32 -16.04
CA GLU A 13 -5.10 -12.71 -16.44
C GLU A 13 -5.84 -12.18 -15.20
N ARG A 14 -6.86 -11.33 -15.39
CA ARG A 14 -7.68 -10.82 -14.27
C ARG A 14 -8.28 -11.94 -13.42
N GLY A 15 -8.63 -13.06 -14.04
CA GLY A 15 -9.13 -14.26 -13.34
C GLY A 15 -8.14 -14.90 -12.38
N ASP A 16 -6.84 -14.61 -12.49
CA ASP A 16 -5.80 -15.13 -11.60
C ASP A 16 -5.71 -14.38 -10.26
N ALA A 17 -6.42 -13.26 -10.07
CA ALA A 17 -6.36 -12.45 -8.85
C ALA A 17 -6.52 -13.29 -7.58
N GLY A 18 -7.48 -14.22 -7.56
CA GLY A 18 -7.69 -15.13 -6.42
C GLY A 18 -6.50 -16.05 -6.14
N ALA A 19 -5.87 -16.60 -7.18
CA ALA A 19 -4.70 -17.46 -7.03
C ALA A 19 -3.47 -16.67 -6.56
N VAL A 20 -3.28 -15.44 -7.06
CA VAL A 20 -2.22 -14.54 -6.61
C VAL A 20 -2.44 -14.13 -5.15
N THR A 21 -3.66 -13.74 -4.78
CA THR A 21 -4.00 -13.42 -3.38
C THR A 21 -3.67 -14.59 -2.44
N ALA A 22 -4.10 -15.81 -2.80
CA ALA A 22 -3.83 -16.99 -1.97
C ALA A 22 -2.33 -17.25 -1.79
N LEU A 23 -1.54 -17.09 -2.87
CA LEU A 23 -0.09 -17.24 -2.82
C LEU A 23 0.56 -16.18 -1.92
N VAL A 24 0.20 -14.88 -2.09
CA VAL A 24 0.74 -13.78 -1.29
C VAL A 24 0.42 -13.99 0.18
N ARG A 25 -0.86 -14.26 0.53
CA ARG A 25 -1.28 -14.52 1.91
C ARG A 25 -0.53 -15.68 2.56
N ALA A 26 -0.27 -16.76 1.80
CA ALA A 26 0.53 -17.88 2.32
C ALA A 26 1.98 -17.47 2.62
N CYS A 27 2.56 -16.56 1.82
CA CYS A 27 3.89 -16.01 2.06
C CYS A 27 3.91 -15.05 3.27
N GLU A 28 2.94 -14.12 3.34
CA GLU A 28 2.80 -13.18 4.46
C GLU A 28 2.63 -13.90 5.79
N ALA A 29 1.73 -14.88 5.85
CA ALA A 29 1.51 -15.69 7.05
C ALA A 29 2.77 -16.46 7.48
N HIS A 30 3.56 -16.95 6.51
CA HIS A 30 4.79 -17.67 6.80
C HIS A 30 5.91 -16.75 7.30
N ASP A 31 6.08 -15.58 6.68
CA ASP A 31 7.20 -14.66 6.93
C ASP A 31 6.88 -13.67 8.07
N GLY A 32 5.70 -13.07 8.06
CA GLY A 32 5.29 -12.04 9.03
C GLY A 32 4.36 -12.55 10.13
N GLY A 33 3.71 -13.68 9.91
CA GLY A 33 2.70 -14.25 10.83
C GLY A 33 1.28 -13.71 10.62
N LEU A 34 1.10 -12.70 9.75
CA LEU A 34 -0.19 -12.11 9.41
C LEU A 34 -0.36 -12.11 7.88
N ALA A 35 -1.55 -12.45 7.43
CA ALA A 35 -1.93 -12.42 6.03
C ALA A 35 -2.78 -11.17 5.79
N GLU A 36 -2.17 -10.13 5.24
CA GLU A 36 -2.78 -8.80 5.12
C GLU A 36 -3.45 -8.57 3.75
N ARG A 37 -2.88 -9.11 2.67
CA ARG A 37 -3.41 -8.90 1.31
C ARG A 37 -4.81 -9.47 1.14
N THR A 38 -5.75 -8.66 0.67
CA THR A 38 -7.11 -9.09 0.34
C THR A 38 -7.27 -9.40 -1.15
N LEU A 39 -8.33 -10.11 -1.52
CA LEU A 39 -8.68 -10.32 -2.93
C LEU A 39 -9.03 -8.98 -3.59
N GLU A 40 -9.67 -8.09 -2.86
CA GLU A 40 -10.06 -6.76 -3.34
C GLU A 40 -8.83 -5.91 -3.67
N ASP A 41 -7.79 -5.92 -2.81
CA ASP A 41 -6.53 -5.24 -3.11
C ASP A 41 -5.91 -5.73 -4.42
N MET A 42 -5.91 -7.04 -4.63
CA MET A 42 -5.35 -7.61 -5.85
C MET A 42 -6.19 -7.26 -7.09
N GLN A 43 -7.53 -7.21 -6.96
CA GLN A 43 -8.41 -6.78 -8.05
C GLN A 43 -8.18 -5.31 -8.39
N VAL A 44 -8.06 -4.45 -7.37
CA VAL A 44 -7.76 -3.01 -7.56
C VAL A 44 -6.43 -2.82 -8.30
N ILE A 45 -5.39 -3.59 -7.97
CA ILE A 45 -4.11 -3.55 -8.69
C ILE A 45 -4.29 -3.99 -10.14
N PHE A 46 -5.00 -5.09 -10.38
CA PHE A 46 -5.18 -5.67 -11.71
C PHE A 46 -6.07 -4.82 -12.63
N ASP A 47 -6.96 -4.03 -12.06
CA ASP A 47 -7.88 -3.15 -12.77
C ASP A 47 -7.35 -1.70 -12.92
N ARG A 48 -6.19 -1.41 -12.36
CA ARG A 48 -5.57 -0.08 -12.46
C ARG A 48 -5.31 0.29 -13.93
N PRO A 49 -5.77 1.48 -14.39
CA PRO A 49 -5.64 1.89 -15.81
C PRO A 49 -4.21 1.90 -16.36
N SER A 50 -3.23 2.26 -15.54
CA SER A 50 -1.81 2.28 -15.93
C SER A 50 -1.10 0.93 -15.79
N PHE A 51 -1.75 -0.12 -15.28
CA PHE A 51 -1.14 -1.42 -15.04
C PHE A 51 -1.49 -2.42 -16.16
N SER A 52 -0.49 -2.90 -16.88
CA SER A 52 -0.62 -3.94 -17.89
C SER A 52 -0.18 -5.28 -17.33
N LEU A 53 -1.12 -6.21 -17.10
CA LEU A 53 -0.80 -7.58 -16.67
C LEU A 53 0.17 -8.28 -17.61
N ALA A 54 0.05 -8.05 -18.93
CA ALA A 54 0.90 -8.69 -19.93
C ALA A 54 2.36 -8.21 -19.87
N ASP A 55 2.58 -6.93 -19.57
CA ASP A 55 3.90 -6.30 -19.61
C ASP A 55 4.54 -6.19 -18.21
N SER A 56 3.70 -6.09 -17.18
CA SER A 56 4.12 -5.74 -15.82
C SER A 56 3.89 -6.84 -14.78
N ALA A 57 3.43 -8.03 -15.18
CA ALA A 57 3.22 -9.14 -14.27
C ALA A 57 3.57 -10.50 -14.88
N ILE A 58 3.98 -11.45 -14.05
CA ILE A 58 4.28 -12.83 -14.44
C ILE A 58 3.92 -13.80 -13.31
N GLY A 59 3.42 -14.96 -13.70
CA GLY A 59 3.23 -16.12 -12.81
C GLY A 59 4.22 -17.24 -13.08
N VAL A 60 4.49 -18.06 -12.07
CA VAL A 60 5.16 -19.34 -12.21
C VAL A 60 4.21 -20.42 -11.71
N ARG A 61 3.95 -21.43 -12.55
CA ARG A 61 3.09 -22.58 -12.20
C ARG A 61 3.87 -23.88 -12.17
N GLU A 62 3.46 -24.76 -11.27
CA GLU A 62 3.78 -26.19 -11.29
C GLU A 62 2.47 -26.97 -11.45
N GLY A 63 2.30 -27.66 -12.59
CA GLY A 63 0.96 -28.12 -12.98
C GLY A 63 -0.01 -26.94 -13.09
N ASP A 64 -1.12 -27.03 -12.35
CA ASP A 64 -2.14 -25.97 -12.29
C ASP A 64 -1.93 -24.99 -11.12
N ALA A 65 -1.05 -25.32 -10.18
CA ALA A 65 -0.81 -24.49 -9.00
C ALA A 65 0.07 -23.28 -9.33
N LEU A 66 -0.34 -22.08 -8.91
CA LEU A 66 0.49 -20.89 -8.94
C LEU A 66 1.46 -20.94 -7.75
N VAL A 67 2.76 -21.00 -8.03
CA VAL A 67 3.82 -21.19 -7.02
C VAL A 67 4.79 -20.02 -6.93
N GLY A 68 4.69 -19.07 -7.87
CA GLY A 68 5.45 -17.84 -7.88
C GLY A 68 4.68 -16.75 -8.62
N TYR A 69 4.90 -15.51 -8.20
CA TYR A 69 4.31 -14.31 -8.76
C TYR A 69 5.33 -13.17 -8.70
N ALA A 70 5.37 -12.34 -9.73
CA ALA A 70 6.02 -11.05 -9.67
C ALA A 70 5.26 -10.03 -10.53
N ALA A 71 5.28 -8.77 -10.09
CA ALA A 71 4.72 -7.64 -10.82
C ALA A 71 5.48 -6.36 -10.50
N ILE A 72 5.28 -5.32 -11.32
CA ILE A 72 5.67 -3.93 -11.07
C ILE A 72 4.37 -3.10 -11.10
N PRO A 73 3.62 -3.08 -9.99
CA PRO A 73 2.30 -2.46 -9.96
C PRO A 73 2.35 -0.94 -9.83
N TRP A 74 3.39 -0.40 -9.20
CA TRP A 74 3.53 1.04 -8.95
C TRP A 74 4.97 1.49 -9.21
N SER A 75 5.13 2.47 -10.09
CA SER A 75 6.46 3.02 -10.35
C SER A 75 7.48 1.90 -10.55
N ARG A 76 8.65 2.02 -9.92
CA ARG A 76 9.74 1.03 -9.97
C ARG A 76 9.69 -0.05 -8.87
N ASP A 77 8.66 -0.05 -8.03
CA ASP A 77 8.56 -1.02 -6.94
C ASP A 77 7.95 -2.34 -7.42
N ALA A 78 8.72 -3.39 -7.33
CA ALA A 78 8.30 -4.73 -7.67
C ALA A 78 7.69 -5.44 -6.46
N ASP A 79 6.66 -6.23 -6.72
CA ASP A 79 6.02 -7.16 -5.80
C ASP A 79 6.37 -8.58 -6.27
N ALA A 80 7.12 -9.37 -5.47
CA ALA A 80 7.60 -10.69 -5.89
C ALA A 80 7.52 -11.71 -4.76
N TRP A 81 6.83 -12.83 -5.02
CA TRP A 81 6.49 -13.84 -4.03
C TRP A 81 6.74 -15.26 -4.54
N VAL A 82 7.24 -16.12 -3.65
CA VAL A 82 7.40 -17.56 -3.91
C VAL A 82 6.76 -18.34 -2.78
N LEU A 83 5.83 -19.24 -3.15
CA LEU A 83 5.15 -20.09 -2.18
C LEU A 83 6.18 -20.79 -1.27
N PRO A 84 6.03 -20.75 0.07
CA PRO A 84 7.04 -21.25 1.00
C PRO A 84 7.54 -22.67 0.70
N SER A 85 6.66 -23.58 0.32
CA SER A 85 6.99 -24.96 -0.06
C SER A 85 7.83 -25.11 -1.36
N HIS A 86 7.97 -24.03 -2.14
CA HIS A 86 8.67 -24.01 -3.42
C HIS A 86 9.94 -23.14 -3.39
N ARG A 87 10.31 -22.61 -2.23
CA ARG A 87 11.56 -21.87 -2.04
C ARG A 87 12.78 -22.78 -2.19
N GLY A 88 13.94 -22.20 -2.46
CA GLY A 88 15.18 -22.96 -2.70
C GLY A 88 15.29 -23.65 -4.06
N ARG A 89 14.29 -23.50 -4.96
CA ARG A 89 14.24 -24.13 -6.29
C ARG A 89 14.59 -23.15 -7.44
N GLY A 90 15.19 -21.99 -7.12
CA GLY A 90 15.59 -21.00 -8.11
C GLY A 90 14.48 -20.04 -8.57
N ILE A 91 13.20 -20.24 -8.16
CA ILE A 91 12.07 -19.42 -8.60
C ILE A 91 12.28 -17.95 -8.22
N GLY A 92 12.67 -17.66 -6.98
CA GLY A 92 12.92 -16.28 -6.52
C GLY A 92 14.00 -15.56 -7.32
N THR A 93 15.08 -16.26 -7.66
CA THR A 93 16.16 -15.73 -8.53
C THR A 93 15.64 -15.44 -9.94
N ALA A 94 14.81 -16.32 -10.50
CA ALA A 94 14.22 -16.14 -11.82
C ALA A 94 13.23 -14.96 -11.84
N LEU A 95 12.36 -14.83 -10.84
CA LEU A 95 11.43 -13.70 -10.69
C LEU A 95 12.18 -12.38 -10.49
N MET A 96 13.19 -12.34 -9.62
CA MET A 96 14.03 -11.16 -9.40
C MET A 96 14.68 -10.67 -10.71
N ARG A 97 15.25 -11.59 -11.52
CA ARG A 97 15.83 -11.22 -12.81
C ARG A 97 14.77 -10.72 -13.78
N TRP A 98 13.61 -11.34 -13.79
CA TRP A 98 12.48 -10.87 -14.59
C TRP A 98 12.08 -9.44 -14.21
N THR A 99 12.03 -9.10 -12.90
CA THR A 99 11.72 -7.71 -12.48
C THR A 99 12.72 -6.70 -13.01
N TRP A 100 14.00 -7.05 -13.18
CA TRP A 100 15.00 -6.17 -13.79
C TRP A 100 14.70 -5.91 -15.27
N GLU A 101 14.36 -6.96 -16.00
CA GLU A 101 14.02 -6.88 -17.43
C GLU A 101 12.75 -6.07 -17.64
N ALA A 102 11.70 -6.35 -16.85
CA ALA A 102 10.44 -5.63 -16.88
C ALA A 102 10.62 -4.14 -16.51
N ALA A 103 11.34 -3.82 -15.44
CA ALA A 103 11.62 -2.44 -15.04
C ALA A 103 12.37 -1.67 -16.14
N ARG A 104 13.37 -2.29 -16.78
CA ARG A 104 14.05 -1.66 -17.94
C ARG A 104 13.11 -1.43 -19.12
N ALA A 105 12.26 -2.39 -19.44
CA ALA A 105 11.29 -2.28 -20.53
C ALA A 105 10.27 -1.15 -20.26
N LEU A 106 9.92 -0.92 -18.99
CA LEU A 106 9.07 0.18 -18.54
C LEU A 106 9.82 1.52 -18.43
N GLY A 107 11.14 1.53 -18.67
CA GLY A 107 11.96 2.76 -18.64
C GLY A 107 12.45 3.18 -17.24
N TYR A 108 12.33 2.33 -16.24
CA TYR A 108 12.81 2.64 -14.89
C TYR A 108 14.33 2.44 -14.76
N PRO A 109 15.05 3.39 -14.11
CA PRO A 109 16.51 3.30 -13.92
C PRO A 109 16.89 2.41 -12.73
N ALA A 110 15.92 1.98 -11.95
CA ALA A 110 16.10 1.15 -10.77
C ALA A 110 14.85 0.27 -10.54
N VAL A 111 15.00 -0.77 -9.72
CA VAL A 111 13.90 -1.60 -9.26
C VAL A 111 13.98 -1.80 -7.75
N GLY A 112 12.89 -1.51 -7.06
CA GLY A 112 12.72 -1.69 -5.62
C GLY A 112 11.96 -2.99 -5.30
N GLN A 113 12.15 -3.49 -4.08
CA GLN A 113 11.30 -4.52 -3.48
C GLN A 113 11.16 -4.28 -1.98
N SER A 114 9.94 -4.41 -1.49
CA SER A 114 9.65 -4.37 -0.05
C SER A 114 9.62 -5.79 0.49
N VAL A 115 10.39 -6.05 1.56
CA VAL A 115 10.43 -7.37 2.20
C VAL A 115 10.26 -7.24 3.70
N HIS A 116 9.49 -8.14 4.30
CA HIS A 116 9.35 -8.19 5.75
C HIS A 116 10.71 -8.49 6.40
N GLU A 117 11.05 -7.83 7.51
CA GLU A 117 12.36 -7.94 8.18
C GLU A 117 12.73 -9.39 8.58
N ARG A 118 11.72 -10.27 8.78
CA ARG A 118 11.93 -11.69 9.08
C ARG A 118 12.17 -12.56 7.87
N SER A 119 12.01 -12.05 6.65
CA SER A 119 12.22 -12.81 5.41
C SER A 119 13.71 -12.93 5.07
N ALA A 120 14.50 -13.59 5.92
CA ALA A 120 15.96 -13.67 5.81
C ALA A 120 16.42 -14.19 4.43
N ALA A 121 15.70 -15.15 3.83
CA ALA A 121 16.03 -15.68 2.51
C ALA A 121 15.85 -14.64 1.40
N ALA A 122 14.80 -13.82 1.46
CA ALA A 122 14.57 -12.75 0.48
C ALA A 122 15.63 -11.64 0.65
N ILE A 123 15.91 -11.24 1.89
CA ILE A 123 16.94 -10.23 2.19
C ILE A 123 18.31 -10.69 1.67
N ALA A 124 18.68 -11.96 1.92
CA ALA A 124 19.96 -12.52 1.43
C ALA A 124 20.00 -12.62 -0.09
N LEU A 125 18.89 -13.03 -0.75
CA LEU A 125 18.81 -13.09 -2.20
C LEU A 125 19.01 -11.70 -2.82
N LEU A 126 18.27 -10.71 -2.35
CA LEU A 126 18.33 -9.36 -2.90
C LEU A 126 19.68 -8.70 -2.61
N GLY A 127 20.16 -8.75 -1.36
CA GLY A 127 21.47 -8.19 -0.99
C GLY A 127 22.63 -8.83 -1.76
N GLY A 128 22.63 -10.17 -1.92
CA GLY A 128 23.60 -10.89 -2.74
C GLY A 128 23.55 -10.56 -4.23
N ASN A 129 22.53 -9.86 -4.70
CA ASN A 129 22.34 -9.44 -6.08
C ASN A 129 22.35 -7.90 -6.27
N GLY A 130 22.99 -7.18 -5.35
CA GLY A 130 23.27 -5.74 -5.48
C GLY A 130 22.09 -4.82 -5.16
N TYR A 131 21.10 -5.30 -4.39
CA TYR A 131 20.12 -4.43 -3.77
C TYR A 131 20.68 -3.83 -2.48
N GLU A 132 20.41 -2.56 -2.27
CA GLU A 132 20.77 -1.81 -1.07
C GLU A 132 19.51 -1.31 -0.37
N GLN A 133 19.51 -1.31 0.97
CA GLN A 133 18.39 -0.78 1.72
C GLN A 133 18.34 0.74 1.58
N ARG A 134 17.16 1.26 1.21
CA ARG A 134 16.90 2.68 1.01
C ARG A 134 16.15 3.29 2.20
N TRP A 135 15.07 2.64 2.64
CA TRP A 135 14.29 3.06 3.79
C TRP A 135 13.64 1.87 4.48
N THR A 136 13.03 2.14 5.62
CA THR A 136 12.23 1.17 6.39
C THR A 136 10.82 1.69 6.52
N SER A 137 9.81 0.81 6.40
CA SER A 137 8.43 1.13 6.72
C SER A 137 7.90 0.23 7.82
N TRP A 138 6.85 0.70 8.47
CA TRP A 138 6.15 -0.01 9.53
C TRP A 138 4.66 -0.09 9.21
N ILE A 139 4.08 -1.24 9.49
CA ILE A 139 2.65 -1.32 9.74
C ILE A 139 2.45 -0.98 11.20
N LEU A 140 1.66 0.03 11.48
CA LEU A 140 1.29 0.48 12.82
C LEU A 140 -0.15 0.07 13.10
N GLU A 141 -0.41 -0.29 14.36
CA GLU A 141 -1.73 -0.69 14.85
C GLU A 141 -2.10 0.10 16.10
N ILE A 142 -3.39 0.46 16.21
CA ILE A 142 -4.01 0.86 17.47
C ILE A 142 -5.10 -0.14 17.85
N ALA A 143 -5.06 -0.62 19.09
CA ALA A 143 -6.15 -1.42 19.65
C ALA A 143 -7.29 -0.49 20.12
N LEU A 144 -8.49 -0.71 19.61
CA LEU A 144 -9.70 0.03 19.99
C LEU A 144 -10.41 -0.74 21.11
N THR A 145 -9.96 -0.53 22.35
CA THR A 145 -10.51 -1.21 23.55
C THR A 145 -11.66 -0.44 24.22
N ALA A 146 -11.82 0.83 23.87
CA ALA A 146 -12.88 1.74 24.30
C ALA A 146 -13.25 2.70 23.18
N PRO A 147 -14.42 3.38 23.23
CA PRO A 147 -14.75 4.42 22.25
C PRO A 147 -13.62 5.46 22.16
N PRO A 148 -13.10 5.73 20.96
CA PRO A 148 -12.07 6.75 20.79
C PRO A 148 -12.54 8.12 21.24
N ALA A 149 -11.63 8.96 21.72
CA ALA A 149 -11.94 10.33 22.03
C ALA A 149 -12.41 11.08 20.77
N PRO A 150 -13.47 11.92 20.85
CA PRO A 150 -13.94 12.67 19.70
C PRO A 150 -12.83 13.57 19.16
N PRO A 151 -12.78 13.78 17.83
CA PRO A 151 -11.81 14.66 17.21
C PRO A 151 -12.02 16.11 17.70
N VAL A 152 -10.92 16.79 17.99
CA VAL A 152 -10.92 18.22 18.35
C VAL A 152 -10.24 18.99 17.25
N VAL A 153 -10.97 19.91 16.64
CA VAL A 153 -10.49 20.78 15.57
C VAL A 153 -10.74 22.23 15.98
N ALA A 154 -9.69 23.06 15.91
CA ALA A 154 -9.82 24.48 16.22
C ALA A 154 -10.30 25.28 14.99
N ALA A 155 -11.12 26.31 15.22
CA ALA A 155 -11.45 27.25 14.16
C ALA A 155 -10.18 27.82 13.49
N PRO A 156 -10.18 28.10 12.18
CA PRO A 156 -11.33 28.08 11.26
C PRO A 156 -11.53 26.75 10.54
N TYR A 157 -11.20 25.63 11.13
CA TYR A 157 -11.27 24.30 10.49
C TYR A 157 -12.41 23.47 11.04
N ARG A 158 -12.92 22.56 10.20
CA ARG A 158 -13.85 21.51 10.60
C ARG A 158 -13.59 20.22 9.82
N LEU A 159 -14.04 19.10 10.36
CA LEU A 159 -14.09 17.84 9.62
C LEU A 159 -15.46 17.65 9.00
N ARG A 160 -15.50 17.07 7.82
CA ARG A 160 -16.73 16.61 7.17
C ARG A 160 -16.50 15.40 6.29
N ASP A 161 -17.56 14.73 5.98
CA ASP A 161 -17.54 13.63 5.03
C ASP A 161 -17.36 14.14 3.59
N PHE A 162 -16.81 13.31 2.75
CA PHE A 162 -16.64 13.53 1.33
C PHE A 162 -17.98 13.55 0.60
N VAL A 163 -18.12 14.44 -0.39
CA VAL A 163 -19.28 14.51 -1.27
C VAL A 163 -18.84 14.16 -2.70
N PRO A 164 -19.25 12.96 -3.21
CA PRO A 164 -18.90 12.53 -4.55
C PRO A 164 -19.25 13.58 -5.64
N GLY A 165 -18.36 13.72 -6.60
CA GLY A 165 -18.52 14.66 -7.71
C GLY A 165 -18.14 16.11 -7.36
N ARG A 166 -18.31 16.54 -6.10
CA ARG A 166 -17.90 17.86 -5.65
C ARG A 166 -16.44 17.87 -5.22
N ASP A 167 -16.05 16.90 -4.41
CA ASP A 167 -14.78 16.91 -3.70
C ASP A 167 -13.68 16.06 -4.35
N ASP A 168 -14.01 15.30 -5.40
CA ASP A 168 -13.13 14.31 -6.02
C ASP A 168 -11.73 14.86 -6.34
N ARG A 169 -11.71 16.02 -7.04
CA ARG A 169 -10.45 16.63 -7.46
C ARG A 169 -9.71 17.30 -6.30
N ALA A 170 -10.43 17.92 -5.38
CA ALA A 170 -9.82 18.60 -4.24
C ALA A 170 -9.19 17.59 -3.26
N ALA A 171 -9.87 16.47 -3.00
CA ALA A 171 -9.33 15.38 -2.19
C ALA A 171 -8.06 14.77 -2.81
N TYR A 172 -8.13 14.46 -4.12
CA TYR A 172 -6.95 13.98 -4.85
C TYR A 172 -5.80 14.99 -4.77
N GLN A 173 -6.06 16.27 -5.05
CA GLN A 173 -5.01 17.28 -5.13
C GLN A 173 -4.26 17.43 -3.80
N VAL A 174 -4.97 17.49 -2.67
CA VAL A 174 -4.33 17.64 -1.37
C VAL A 174 -3.47 16.42 -1.00
N ILE A 175 -3.89 15.23 -1.43
CA ILE A 175 -3.13 13.98 -1.23
C ILE A 175 -1.91 13.97 -2.14
N GLU A 176 -2.10 14.23 -3.45
CA GLU A 176 -1.02 14.18 -4.43
C GLU A 176 0.06 15.23 -4.13
N ASP A 177 -0.33 16.46 -3.78
CA ASP A 177 0.60 17.52 -3.40
C ASP A 177 1.44 17.15 -2.17
N ALA A 178 0.80 16.57 -1.14
CA ALA A 178 1.49 16.16 0.07
C ALA A 178 2.45 14.98 -0.18
N PHE A 179 2.07 14.03 -1.03
CA PHE A 179 2.89 12.86 -1.33
C PHE A 179 3.99 13.18 -2.34
N SER A 180 3.78 14.16 -3.21
CA SER A 180 4.82 14.67 -4.13
C SER A 180 6.00 15.36 -3.41
N GLU A 181 5.89 15.63 -2.12
CA GLU A 181 7.01 16.08 -1.31
C GLU A 181 8.04 14.95 -1.02
N TRP A 182 7.66 13.68 -1.26
CA TRP A 182 8.59 12.57 -1.05
C TRP A 182 9.61 12.49 -2.17
N PRO A 183 10.90 12.36 -1.85
CA PRO A 183 11.93 12.21 -2.87
C PRO A 183 11.69 10.92 -3.67
N ASP A 184 11.94 11.01 -4.96
CA ASP A 184 11.87 9.87 -5.90
C ASP A 184 10.48 9.21 -6.05
N ARG A 185 9.39 9.91 -5.69
CA ARG A 185 8.03 9.45 -5.97
C ARG A 185 7.59 9.89 -7.37
N ASP A 186 7.08 8.95 -8.16
CA ASP A 186 6.42 9.28 -9.41
C ASP A 186 5.00 9.81 -9.12
N PRO A 187 4.54 10.87 -9.83
CA PRO A 187 3.18 11.39 -9.66
C PRO A 187 2.12 10.33 -10.02
N GLU A 188 1.06 10.26 -9.27
CA GLU A 188 -0.09 9.42 -9.58
C GLU A 188 -1.15 10.21 -10.36
N SER A 189 -1.72 9.61 -11.41
CA SER A 189 -2.80 10.24 -12.15
C SER A 189 -4.10 10.24 -11.35
N PHE A 190 -4.96 11.24 -11.57
CA PHE A 190 -6.29 11.24 -10.96
C PHE A 190 -7.09 9.98 -11.32
N GLU A 191 -6.97 9.49 -12.54
CA GLU A 191 -7.67 8.31 -13.03
C GLU A 191 -7.25 7.05 -12.27
N ASP A 192 -5.95 6.88 -11.98
CA ASP A 192 -5.42 5.75 -11.19
C ASP A 192 -5.83 5.89 -9.72
N TRP A 193 -5.64 7.07 -9.13
CA TRP A 193 -6.07 7.35 -7.77
C TRP A 193 -7.58 7.11 -7.58
N ALA A 194 -8.40 7.63 -8.49
CA ALA A 194 -9.84 7.45 -8.41
C ALA A 194 -10.26 5.98 -8.63
N ALA A 195 -9.52 5.21 -9.44
CA ALA A 195 -9.77 3.77 -9.59
C ALA A 195 -9.53 3.02 -8.27
N GLN A 196 -8.46 3.37 -7.56
CA GLN A 196 -8.07 2.71 -6.31
C GLN A 196 -8.87 3.20 -5.09
N THR A 197 -9.38 4.44 -5.14
CA THR A 197 -10.05 5.08 -4.00
C THR A 197 -11.56 5.16 -4.24
N LEU A 198 -12.00 5.96 -5.21
CA LEU A 198 -13.42 6.30 -5.39
C LEU A 198 -14.22 5.20 -6.10
N ARG A 199 -13.56 4.43 -6.97
CA ARG A 199 -14.18 3.34 -7.72
C ARG A 199 -13.82 1.95 -7.19
N ARG A 200 -13.15 1.89 -6.04
CA ARG A 200 -12.88 0.64 -5.35
C ARG A 200 -14.20 -0.04 -5.01
N PRO A 201 -14.33 -1.36 -5.21
CA PRO A 201 -15.48 -2.10 -4.72
C PRO A 201 -15.73 -1.85 -3.24
N GLY A 202 -16.99 -1.66 -2.83
CA GLY A 202 -17.33 -1.40 -1.43
C GLY A 202 -17.02 0.02 -0.91
N PHE A 203 -16.46 0.92 -1.71
CA PHE A 203 -16.25 2.31 -1.28
C PHE A 203 -17.58 3.00 -0.93
N VAL A 204 -17.59 3.67 0.21
CA VAL A 204 -18.68 4.56 0.63
C VAL A 204 -18.11 5.92 1.03
N PRO A 205 -18.86 7.03 0.83
CA PRO A 205 -18.34 8.39 1.05
C PRO A 205 -17.72 8.65 2.43
N GLU A 206 -18.23 7.98 3.46
CA GLU A 206 -17.73 8.09 4.84
C GLU A 206 -16.31 7.53 5.04
N GLN A 207 -15.78 6.81 4.06
CA GLN A 207 -14.40 6.31 4.05
C GLN A 207 -13.39 7.36 3.58
N LEU A 208 -13.85 8.49 3.05
CA LEU A 208 -12.98 9.61 2.67
C LEU A 208 -13.34 10.83 3.53
N LEU A 209 -12.52 11.08 4.53
CA LEU A 209 -12.69 12.16 5.48
C LEU A 209 -11.95 13.40 5.04
N LEU A 210 -12.56 14.55 5.16
CA LEU A 210 -11.98 15.82 4.77
C LEU A 210 -11.84 16.77 5.96
N ALA A 211 -10.71 17.45 6.03
CA ALA A 211 -10.54 18.66 6.82
C ALA A 211 -10.68 19.87 5.88
N VAL A 212 -11.60 20.77 6.20
CA VAL A 212 -11.86 21.97 5.40
C VAL A 212 -11.70 23.23 6.22
N GLN A 213 -11.37 24.32 5.55
CA GLN A 213 -11.39 25.65 6.16
C GLN A 213 -12.78 26.25 5.99
N ASP A 214 -13.36 26.78 7.09
CA ASP A 214 -14.77 27.17 7.15
C ASP A 214 -15.20 28.25 6.15
N ASP A 215 -14.35 29.23 5.89
CA ASP A 215 -14.72 30.41 5.10
C ASP A 215 -14.95 30.11 3.62
N ASP A 216 -14.15 29.21 3.03
CA ASP A 216 -14.16 28.91 1.59
C ASP A 216 -14.50 27.44 1.29
N GLU A 217 -14.72 26.60 2.30
CA GLU A 217 -14.86 25.14 2.17
C GLU A 217 -13.67 24.45 1.48
N ASP A 218 -12.52 25.13 1.45
CA ASP A 218 -11.31 24.58 0.83
C ASP A 218 -10.85 23.30 1.55
N VAL A 219 -10.62 22.25 0.79
CA VAL A 219 -10.09 20.99 1.30
C VAL A 219 -8.61 21.17 1.61
N VAL A 220 -8.27 21.15 2.90
CA VAL A 220 -6.90 21.34 3.40
C VAL A 220 -6.30 20.09 4.00
N GLY A 221 -7.08 19.03 4.10
CA GLY A 221 -6.61 17.71 4.52
C GLY A 221 -7.59 16.63 4.11
N ALA A 222 -7.06 15.42 3.88
CA ALA A 222 -7.85 14.25 3.53
C ALA A 222 -7.28 12.99 4.19
N LEU A 223 -8.17 12.05 4.52
CA LEU A 223 -7.84 10.72 4.97
C LEU A 223 -8.72 9.72 4.22
N VAL A 224 -8.07 8.74 3.60
CA VAL A 224 -8.74 7.60 2.95
C VAL A 224 -8.69 6.41 3.91
N LEU A 225 -9.86 5.89 4.26
CA LEU A 225 -10.03 4.70 5.09
C LEU A 225 -10.51 3.54 4.22
N VAL A 226 -9.76 2.46 4.19
CA VAL A 226 -10.21 1.19 3.64
C VAL A 226 -10.77 0.37 4.79
N ASP A 227 -12.06 0.02 4.72
CA ASP A 227 -12.76 -0.63 5.82
C ASP A 227 -13.18 -2.05 5.43
N ASP A 228 -12.19 -2.91 5.37
CA ASP A 228 -12.35 -4.35 5.23
C ASP A 228 -12.55 -5.01 6.62
N ASP A 229 -12.06 -6.22 6.80
CA ASP A 229 -12.09 -6.89 8.11
C ASP A 229 -11.32 -6.12 9.19
N GLU A 230 -10.26 -5.42 8.81
CA GLU A 230 -9.50 -4.51 9.65
C GLU A 230 -9.36 -3.14 8.96
N PRO A 231 -9.89 -2.04 9.57
CA PRO A 231 -9.78 -0.71 8.98
C PRO A 231 -8.34 -0.29 8.76
N PHE A 232 -8.02 0.07 7.52
CA PHE A 232 -6.69 0.53 7.11
C PHE A 232 -6.74 2.00 6.68
N VAL A 233 -5.98 2.86 7.33
CA VAL A 233 -5.78 4.24 6.87
C VAL A 233 -4.77 4.19 5.72
N ASP A 234 -5.28 4.21 4.51
CA ASP A 234 -4.51 4.08 3.28
C ASP A 234 -3.74 5.36 2.95
N GLN A 235 -4.40 6.50 3.09
CA GLN A 235 -3.80 7.81 2.82
C GLN A 235 -4.19 8.80 3.91
N LEU A 236 -3.22 9.63 4.31
CA LEU A 236 -3.43 10.75 5.22
C LEU A 236 -2.56 11.92 4.76
N ALA A 237 -3.20 13.01 4.41
CA ALA A 237 -2.54 14.21 3.93
C ALA A 237 -3.09 15.47 4.59
N VAL A 238 -2.23 16.45 4.82
CA VAL A 238 -2.59 17.82 5.19
C VAL A 238 -1.73 18.76 4.38
N ALA A 239 -2.36 19.71 3.71
CA ALA A 239 -1.69 20.73 2.93
C ALA A 239 -0.67 21.47 3.78
N ARG A 240 0.49 21.75 3.21
CA ARG A 240 1.71 22.18 3.92
C ARG A 240 1.46 23.41 4.82
N GLU A 241 0.71 24.38 4.32
CA GLU A 241 0.40 25.64 4.99
C GLU A 241 -0.55 25.46 6.19
N HIS A 242 -1.21 24.31 6.28
CA HIS A 242 -2.19 23.97 7.31
C HIS A 242 -1.69 22.93 8.31
N ARG A 243 -0.42 22.48 8.20
CA ARG A 243 0.21 21.54 9.15
C ARG A 243 0.46 22.17 10.52
N GLY A 244 0.69 21.31 11.51
CA GLY A 244 0.96 21.74 12.90
C GLY A 244 -0.28 22.25 13.66
N ARG A 245 -1.48 22.11 13.09
CA ARG A 245 -2.76 22.59 13.66
C ARG A 245 -3.65 21.46 14.17
N GLY A 246 -3.12 20.23 14.27
CA GLY A 246 -3.85 19.08 14.81
C GLY A 246 -4.79 18.38 13.83
N LEU A 247 -4.85 18.80 12.55
CA LEU A 247 -5.80 18.27 11.55
C LEU A 247 -5.58 16.78 11.27
N ALA A 248 -4.33 16.35 11.08
CA ALA A 248 -4.01 14.94 10.86
C ALA A 248 -4.44 14.06 12.05
N ARG A 249 -4.19 14.52 13.28
CA ARG A 249 -4.64 13.84 14.50
C ARG A 249 -6.17 13.74 14.55
N ALA A 250 -6.87 14.81 14.22
CA ALA A 250 -8.34 14.83 14.25
C ALA A 250 -8.93 13.89 13.18
N LEU A 251 -8.35 13.86 11.98
CA LEU A 251 -8.74 12.90 10.92
C LEU A 251 -8.55 11.44 11.39
N LEU A 252 -7.39 11.12 12.01
CA LEU A 252 -7.13 9.79 12.58
C LEU A 252 -8.15 9.43 13.67
N GLN A 253 -8.43 10.34 14.60
CA GLN A 253 -9.42 10.11 15.66
C GLN A 253 -10.81 9.84 15.08
N ARG A 254 -11.21 10.53 14.00
CA ARG A 254 -12.48 10.26 13.31
C ARG A 254 -12.46 8.90 12.62
N ALA A 255 -11.37 8.51 11.96
CA ALA A 255 -11.21 7.19 11.35
C ALA A 255 -11.32 6.07 12.42
N PHE A 256 -10.66 6.24 13.57
CA PHE A 256 -10.76 5.30 14.70
C PHE A 256 -12.21 5.20 15.24
N ALA A 257 -12.92 6.34 15.31
CA ALA A 257 -14.31 6.36 15.73
C ALA A 257 -15.22 5.59 14.73
N ILE A 258 -15.01 5.76 13.43
CA ILE A 258 -15.72 4.99 12.40
C ILE A 258 -15.47 3.49 12.56
N GLY A 259 -14.21 3.08 12.72
CA GLY A 259 -13.87 1.69 12.99
C GLY A 259 -14.60 1.14 14.22
N TRP A 260 -14.57 1.88 15.33
CA TRP A 260 -15.27 1.49 16.56
C TRP A 260 -16.80 1.39 16.36
N GLU A 261 -17.43 2.39 15.74
CA GLU A 261 -18.86 2.45 15.43
C GLU A 261 -19.30 1.24 14.59
N ARG A 262 -18.42 0.76 13.70
CA ARG A 262 -18.62 -0.43 12.87
C ARG A 262 -18.25 -1.75 13.57
N GLY A 263 -17.95 -1.70 14.87
CA GLY A 263 -17.63 -2.88 15.68
C GLY A 263 -16.20 -3.39 15.54
N ARG A 264 -15.32 -2.67 14.87
CA ARG A 264 -13.89 -3.02 14.74
C ARG A 264 -13.15 -2.80 16.05
N ARG A 265 -12.09 -3.55 16.29
CA ARG A 265 -11.31 -3.49 17.54
C ARG A 265 -9.86 -3.12 17.32
N SER A 266 -9.47 -2.85 16.10
CA SER A 266 -8.18 -2.30 15.71
C SER A 266 -8.33 -1.35 14.55
N CYS A 267 -7.30 -0.56 14.29
CA CYS A 267 -7.12 0.20 13.06
C CYS A 267 -5.63 0.25 12.74
N VAL A 268 -5.29 0.11 11.48
CA VAL A 268 -3.90 0.01 11.02
C VAL A 268 -3.57 1.06 9.97
N LEU A 269 -2.28 1.33 9.79
CA LEU A 269 -1.74 2.14 8.70
C LEU A 269 -0.30 1.74 8.40
N ALA A 270 0.21 2.18 7.25
CA ALA A 270 1.62 2.11 6.92
C ALA A 270 2.27 3.50 7.01
N THR A 271 3.51 3.55 7.50
CA THR A 271 4.36 4.74 7.44
C THR A 271 5.82 4.35 7.25
N ASP A 272 6.68 5.28 6.90
CA ASP A 272 8.08 5.00 6.68
C ASP A 272 9.02 6.10 7.19
N THR A 273 10.33 5.85 7.10
CA THR A 273 11.37 6.79 7.56
C THR A 273 11.44 8.08 6.77
N ARG A 274 10.86 8.14 5.55
CA ARG A 274 10.90 9.33 4.68
C ARG A 274 9.88 10.39 5.12
N THR A 275 8.76 9.95 5.68
CA THR A 275 7.65 10.84 6.05
C THR A 275 7.93 11.66 7.31
N GLY A 276 8.77 11.15 8.22
CA GLY A 276 8.95 11.74 9.55
C GLY A 276 7.69 11.70 10.43
N ALA A 277 6.64 11.00 10.00
CA ALA A 277 5.32 11.01 10.65
C ALA A 277 5.16 9.98 11.78
N LEU A 278 6.15 9.10 12.02
CA LEU A 278 6.07 8.06 13.04
C LEU A 278 5.65 8.62 14.40
N GLY A 279 6.26 9.73 14.84
CA GLY A 279 5.92 10.36 16.12
C GLY A 279 4.47 10.85 16.20
N LEU A 280 3.83 11.24 15.10
CA LEU A 280 2.41 11.57 15.07
C LEU A 280 1.55 10.36 15.42
N TYR A 281 1.87 9.22 14.81
CA TYR A 281 1.11 7.98 15.00
C TYR A 281 1.31 7.40 16.40
N GLU A 282 2.53 7.43 16.93
CA GLU A 282 2.82 7.06 18.32
C GLU A 282 2.04 7.94 19.32
N HIS A 283 1.95 9.26 19.07
CA HIS A 283 1.19 10.19 19.91
C HIS A 283 -0.33 9.96 19.91
N VAL A 284 -0.88 9.34 18.87
CA VAL A 284 -2.29 8.91 18.87
C VAL A 284 -2.49 7.49 19.39
N GLY A 285 -1.42 6.83 19.87
CA GLY A 285 -1.47 5.53 20.53
C GLY A 285 -1.21 4.33 19.63
N MET A 286 -0.75 4.53 18.39
CA MET A 286 -0.38 3.42 17.49
C MET A 286 1.00 2.86 17.84
N THR A 287 1.18 1.57 17.63
CA THR A 287 2.45 0.86 17.85
C THR A 287 2.83 0.02 16.64
N PRO A 288 4.14 -0.19 16.37
CA PRO A 288 4.58 -1.05 15.26
C PRO A 288 4.12 -2.51 15.45
N ARG A 289 3.51 -3.07 14.39
CA ARG A 289 3.08 -4.46 14.26
C ARG A 289 3.99 -5.26 13.32
N GLY A 290 4.52 -4.63 12.30
CA GLY A 290 5.42 -5.23 11.31
C GLY A 290 6.40 -4.21 10.77
N THR A 291 7.59 -4.70 10.39
CA THR A 291 8.66 -3.88 9.81
C THR A 291 9.03 -4.42 8.44
N TYR A 292 9.14 -3.53 7.46
CA TYR A 292 9.50 -3.86 6.09
C TYR A 292 10.74 -3.07 5.67
N LEU A 293 11.67 -3.76 5.02
CA LEU A 293 12.87 -3.19 4.43
C LEU A 293 12.63 -2.93 2.95
N HIS A 294 12.80 -1.70 2.53
CA HIS A 294 12.73 -1.32 1.12
C HIS A 294 14.12 -1.35 0.52
N LEU A 295 14.34 -2.32 -0.34
CA LEU A 295 15.62 -2.61 -0.98
C LEU A 295 15.53 -2.20 -2.46
N GLU A 296 16.53 -1.50 -2.97
CA GLU A 296 16.55 -1.01 -4.34
C GLU A 296 17.87 -1.37 -5.03
N ARG A 297 17.78 -1.70 -6.30
CA ARG A 297 18.92 -1.92 -7.19
C ARG A 297 18.84 -1.00 -8.39
N ARG A 298 19.96 -0.34 -8.73
CA ARG A 298 20.11 0.36 -10.02
C ARG A 298 20.27 -0.66 -11.16
N LEU A 299 19.67 -0.37 -12.32
CA LEU A 299 19.58 -1.27 -13.47
C LEU A 299 20.57 -0.93 -14.57
#